data_b123f0c5f3b992f469860a4baf2da49f
#
_entry.id   b123f0c5f3b992f469860a4baf2da49f
#
_cell.length_a   1.000
_cell.length_b   1.000
_cell.length_c   1.000
_cell.angle_alpha   90.00
_cell.angle_beta   90.00
_cell.angle_gamma   90.00
#
_symmetry.space_group_name_H-M   'P 1'
#
loop_
_entity.id
_entity.type
_entity.pdbx_description
1 polymer ?
#
loop_
_entity_poly.entity_id
_entity_poly.type
_entity_poly.pdbx_seq_one_letter_code
_entity_poly.pdbx_strand_id
1 'polypeptide(L)'
;PGSLVHVYDKNGELFGAGFWNEASRTPLRVVYHGKDAFTERDLDAALERAVKLRREILCLDETTNAYRVLHGDSDGLGGLVVDRYADVLSLEVSTLAVWQRLDRWLPLLHRLCGTKRHVVQVDEGIARMEGIRAEDAPESPAPVRLVKIVENGITYEVDFAQGHKTGFFCDQRDNRLKFASLVKGAAVLDLCCYSGGFSIAAKMLGGAAEVTGVDLDEKAIAMAKRNGNINQQRIDFVHA
;
A
#
# COMPACT_ATOMS: atom_id res chain seq x y z
N PRO A 1 -2.14 18.07 20.37
CA PRO A 1 -1.75 17.65 19.02
C PRO A 1 -2.42 16.33 18.63
N GLY A 2 -2.73 16.14 17.32
CA GLY A 2 -3.37 14.93 16.82
C GLY A 2 -4.87 14.83 17.01
N SER A 3 -5.51 15.80 17.63
CA SER A 3 -6.96 15.78 17.89
C SER A 3 -7.76 16.04 16.61
N LEU A 4 -8.95 15.43 16.53
CA LEU A 4 -9.98 15.81 15.57
C LEU A 4 -10.65 17.10 16.08
N VAL A 5 -10.68 18.13 15.24
CA VAL A 5 -11.24 19.46 15.56
C VAL A 5 -12.28 19.87 14.52
N HIS A 6 -13.30 20.63 14.94
CA HIS A 6 -14.21 21.28 14.01
C HIS A 6 -13.61 22.59 13.52
N VAL A 7 -13.77 22.86 12.24
CA VAL A 7 -13.26 24.04 11.56
C VAL A 7 -14.43 24.96 11.22
N TYR A 8 -14.33 26.22 11.61
CA TYR A 8 -15.33 27.24 11.32
C TYR A 8 -14.78 28.26 10.35
N ASP A 9 -15.64 28.81 9.52
CA ASP A 9 -15.28 29.88 8.63
C ASP A 9 -15.22 31.24 9.37
N LYS A 10 -14.87 32.32 8.64
CA LYS A 10 -14.79 33.67 9.19
C LYS A 10 -16.12 34.22 9.73
N ASN A 11 -17.25 33.64 9.37
CA ASN A 11 -18.58 34.03 9.82
C ASN A 11 -19.05 33.20 11.01
N GLY A 12 -18.23 32.22 11.47
CA GLY A 12 -18.57 31.31 12.56
C GLY A 12 -19.44 30.15 12.12
N GLU A 13 -19.60 29.91 10.81
CA GLU A 13 -20.31 28.74 10.30
C GLU A 13 -19.37 27.53 10.22
N LEU A 14 -19.91 26.33 10.53
CA LEU A 14 -19.16 25.10 10.43
C LEU A 14 -18.75 24.87 8.97
N PHE A 15 -17.43 24.79 8.75
CA PHE A 15 -16.83 24.51 7.45
C PHE A 15 -16.55 23.00 7.27
N GLY A 16 -16.15 22.32 8.36
CA GLY A 16 -15.80 20.89 8.32
C GLY A 16 -15.07 20.43 9.57
N ALA A 17 -14.31 19.36 9.44
CA ALA A 17 -13.48 18.82 10.50
C ALA A 17 -12.11 18.39 9.97
N GLY A 18 -11.10 18.39 10.85
CA GLY A 18 -9.74 18.05 10.47
C GLY A 18 -8.87 17.68 11.67
N PHE A 19 -7.69 17.20 11.37
CA PHE A 19 -6.68 16.91 12.38
C PHE A 19 -5.83 18.14 12.67
N TRP A 20 -5.63 18.42 13.95
CA TRP A 20 -4.82 19.53 14.41
C TRP A 20 -3.51 19.05 15.03
N ASN A 21 -2.40 19.57 14.54
CA ASN A 21 -1.08 19.39 15.15
C ASN A 21 -0.25 20.65 14.94
N GLU A 22 -0.04 21.43 16.00
CA GLU A 22 0.68 22.71 15.94
C GLU A 22 2.17 22.56 15.57
N ALA A 23 2.77 21.38 15.83
CA ALA A 23 4.14 21.09 15.45
C ALA A 23 4.29 20.74 13.97
N SER A 24 3.21 20.33 13.31
CA SER A 24 3.22 19.93 11.92
C SER A 24 3.48 21.11 10.98
N ARG A 25 4.16 20.85 9.87
CA ARG A 25 4.30 21.80 8.77
C ARG A 25 2.96 22.23 8.16
N THR A 26 1.94 21.37 8.27
CA THR A 26 0.56 21.64 7.92
C THR A 26 -0.29 21.45 9.18
N PRO A 27 -0.45 22.47 10.01
CA PRO A 27 -1.05 22.34 11.34
C PRO A 27 -2.50 21.83 11.31
N LEU A 28 -3.26 22.12 10.28
CA LEU A 28 -4.63 21.67 10.09
C LEU A 28 -4.74 20.88 8.79
N ARG A 29 -5.13 19.60 8.91
CA ARG A 29 -5.49 18.73 7.77
C ARG A 29 -6.98 18.48 7.79
N VAL A 30 -7.70 19.12 6.88
CA VAL A 30 -9.15 18.94 6.74
C VAL A 30 -9.40 17.55 6.14
N VAL A 31 -10.18 16.73 6.85
CA VAL A 31 -10.56 15.36 6.42
C VAL A 31 -12.04 15.27 6.04
N TYR A 32 -12.82 16.26 6.43
CA TYR A 32 -14.22 16.38 6.07
C TYR A 32 -14.59 17.83 5.79
N HIS A 33 -15.32 18.07 4.70
CA HIS A 33 -15.92 19.35 4.37
C HIS A 33 -17.45 19.19 4.34
N GLY A 34 -18.13 19.96 5.18
CA GLY A 34 -19.59 19.92 5.31
C GLY A 34 -20.07 20.62 6.57
N LYS A 35 -21.38 20.77 6.71
CA LYS A 35 -22.03 21.44 7.83
C LYS A 35 -22.54 20.50 8.92
N ASP A 36 -22.39 19.19 8.73
CA ASP A 36 -22.78 18.19 9.72
C ASP A 36 -21.66 17.93 10.72
N ALA A 37 -22.02 17.48 11.91
CA ALA A 37 -21.06 17.06 12.91
C ALA A 37 -20.27 15.85 12.42
N PHE A 38 -18.93 15.95 12.43
CA PHE A 38 -18.02 14.87 12.05
C PHE A 38 -17.27 14.38 13.27
N THR A 39 -17.22 13.08 13.46
CA THR A 39 -16.75 12.43 14.67
C THR A 39 -15.73 11.32 14.39
N GLU A 40 -15.17 10.73 15.46
CA GLU A 40 -14.30 9.55 15.37
C GLU A 40 -15.00 8.34 14.69
N ARG A 41 -16.32 8.22 14.80
CA ARG A 41 -17.09 7.15 14.13
C ARG A 41 -17.09 7.32 12.60
N ASP A 42 -17.07 8.56 12.14
CA ASP A 42 -17.05 8.85 10.71
C ASP A 42 -15.68 8.52 10.09
N LEU A 43 -14.60 8.65 10.88
CA LEU A 43 -13.26 8.17 10.50
C LEU A 43 -13.25 6.64 10.39
N ASP A 44 -13.84 5.92 11.36
CA ASP A 44 -13.95 4.46 11.31
C ASP A 44 -14.79 4.02 10.09
N ALA A 45 -15.90 4.71 9.82
CA ALA A 45 -16.72 4.47 8.63
C ALA A 45 -15.96 4.74 7.31
N ALA A 46 -14.98 5.65 7.30
CA ALA A 46 -14.12 5.87 6.13
C ALA A 46 -13.22 4.65 5.87
N LEU A 47 -12.64 4.04 6.92
CA LEU A 47 -11.91 2.77 6.79
C LEU A 47 -12.80 1.65 6.23
N GLU A 48 -14.01 1.50 6.75
CA GLU A 48 -14.96 0.49 6.29
C GLU A 48 -15.33 0.70 4.82
N ARG A 49 -15.61 1.95 4.40
CA ARG A 49 -15.90 2.29 2.99
C ARG A 49 -14.71 1.97 2.07
N ALA A 50 -13.49 2.30 2.49
CA ALA A 50 -12.28 2.02 1.72
C ALA A 50 -12.11 0.51 1.48
N VAL A 51 -12.26 -0.31 2.52
CA VAL A 51 -12.18 -1.78 2.41
C VAL A 51 -13.31 -2.33 1.55
N LYS A 52 -14.56 -1.87 1.79
CA LYS A 52 -15.72 -2.28 1.01
C LYS A 52 -15.56 -1.99 -0.48
N LEU A 53 -15.02 -0.82 -0.85
CA LEU A 53 -14.73 -0.49 -2.24
C LEU A 53 -13.83 -1.54 -2.88
N ARG A 54 -12.75 -1.96 -2.22
CA ARG A 54 -11.77 -2.90 -2.79
C ARG A 54 -12.29 -4.33 -2.83
N ARG A 55 -12.98 -4.76 -1.79
CA ARG A 55 -13.37 -6.16 -1.63
C ARG A 55 -14.74 -6.51 -2.23
N GLU A 56 -15.72 -5.62 -2.08
CA GLU A 56 -17.09 -5.91 -2.50
C GLU A 56 -17.45 -5.27 -3.85
N ILE A 57 -16.98 -4.04 -4.13
CA ILE A 57 -17.32 -3.32 -5.36
C ILE A 57 -16.32 -3.67 -6.48
N LEU A 58 -15.02 -3.59 -6.19
CA LEU A 58 -13.98 -3.92 -7.16
C LEU A 58 -13.62 -5.42 -7.19
N CYS A 59 -14.11 -6.21 -6.23
CA CYS A 59 -13.91 -7.66 -6.11
C CYS A 59 -12.43 -8.08 -6.24
N LEU A 60 -11.50 -7.29 -5.67
CA LEU A 60 -10.07 -7.52 -5.87
C LEU A 60 -9.60 -8.88 -5.34
N ASP A 61 -10.24 -9.40 -4.28
CA ASP A 61 -9.90 -10.69 -3.69
C ASP A 61 -10.09 -11.88 -4.68
N GLU A 62 -10.80 -11.69 -5.79
CA GLU A 62 -10.99 -12.73 -6.80
C GLU A 62 -9.73 -12.98 -7.64
N THR A 63 -8.91 -11.95 -7.81
CA THR A 63 -7.74 -12.00 -8.72
C THR A 63 -6.42 -11.80 -7.99
N THR A 64 -6.45 -11.21 -6.79
CA THR A 64 -5.22 -10.90 -6.05
C THR A 64 -5.46 -10.89 -4.54
N ASN A 65 -4.43 -11.20 -3.77
CA ASN A 65 -4.37 -10.98 -2.33
C ASN A 65 -3.40 -9.85 -1.93
N ALA A 66 -2.99 -9.01 -2.92
CA ALA A 66 -2.12 -7.86 -2.69
C ALA A 66 -2.64 -6.62 -3.42
N TYR A 67 -3.05 -5.61 -2.67
CA TYR A 67 -3.60 -4.37 -3.20
C TYR A 67 -3.61 -3.25 -2.17
N ARG A 68 -3.69 -2.01 -2.65
CA ARG A 68 -3.91 -0.85 -1.79
C ARG A 68 -5.32 -0.84 -1.22
N VAL A 69 -5.41 -0.98 0.09
CA VAL A 69 -6.68 -0.97 0.86
C VAL A 69 -7.17 0.45 1.07
N LEU A 70 -6.24 1.37 1.39
CA LEU A 70 -6.55 2.77 1.69
C LEU A 70 -5.47 3.69 1.11
N HIS A 71 -5.89 4.78 0.47
CA HIS A 71 -5.01 5.75 -0.17
C HIS A 71 -5.26 7.17 0.35
N GLY A 72 -4.91 7.42 1.59
CA GLY A 72 -4.82 8.76 2.18
C GLY A 72 -6.06 9.62 1.93
N ASP A 73 -5.83 10.80 1.38
CA ASP A 73 -6.87 11.79 1.12
C ASP A 73 -7.96 11.31 0.17
N SER A 74 -7.63 10.42 -0.77
CA SER A 74 -8.62 9.86 -1.72
C SER A 74 -9.71 9.03 -1.04
N ASP A 75 -9.39 8.44 0.12
CA ASP A 75 -10.33 7.68 0.94
C ASP A 75 -10.79 8.47 2.19
N GLY A 76 -10.46 9.76 2.27
CA GLY A 76 -10.87 10.66 3.35
C GLY A 76 -10.05 10.53 4.65
N LEU A 77 -8.89 9.88 4.59
CA LEU A 77 -8.00 9.66 5.75
C LEU A 77 -6.56 10.10 5.45
N GLY A 78 -6.40 11.40 5.21
CA GLY A 78 -5.09 11.99 4.95
C GLY A 78 -4.06 11.62 6.01
N GLY A 79 -2.91 11.13 5.54
CA GLY A 79 -1.81 10.69 6.41
C GLY A 79 -1.76 9.20 6.68
N LEU A 80 -2.63 8.39 6.07
CA LEU A 80 -2.62 6.93 6.16
C LEU A 80 -2.65 6.30 4.77
N VAL A 81 -1.68 5.46 4.48
CA VAL A 81 -1.71 4.54 3.35
C VAL A 81 -1.68 3.11 3.89
N VAL A 82 -2.53 2.24 3.38
CA VAL A 82 -2.58 0.84 3.79
C VAL A 82 -2.57 -0.05 2.56
N ASP A 83 -1.58 -0.93 2.48
CA ASP A 83 -1.52 -2.00 1.49
C ASP A 83 -1.71 -3.36 2.17
N ARG A 84 -2.44 -4.25 1.52
CA ARG A 84 -2.57 -5.64 1.91
C ARG A 84 -1.58 -6.50 1.12
N TYR A 85 -0.94 -7.44 1.80
CA TYR A 85 -0.07 -8.47 1.24
C TYR A 85 -0.40 -9.81 1.89
N ALA A 86 -1.29 -10.58 1.27
CA ALA A 86 -1.83 -11.83 1.82
C ALA A 86 -2.44 -11.62 3.22
N ASP A 87 -1.81 -12.11 4.29
CA ASP A 87 -2.24 -11.95 5.68
C ASP A 87 -1.58 -10.77 6.41
N VAL A 88 -0.83 -9.93 5.70
CA VAL A 88 -0.10 -8.77 6.24
C VAL A 88 -0.73 -7.47 5.76
N LEU A 89 -0.83 -6.48 6.67
CA LEU A 89 -1.06 -5.08 6.34
C LEU A 89 0.25 -4.30 6.44
N SER A 90 0.57 -3.54 5.41
CA SER A 90 1.66 -2.54 5.44
C SER A 90 1.04 -1.16 5.55
N LEU A 91 1.36 -0.45 6.62
CA LEU A 91 0.84 0.88 6.91
C LEU A 91 1.97 1.91 6.78
N GLU A 92 1.77 2.92 5.94
CA GLU A 92 2.60 4.12 5.91
C GLU A 92 1.85 5.25 6.59
N VAL A 93 2.44 5.79 7.66
CA VAL A 93 1.83 6.81 8.50
C VAL A 93 2.60 8.12 8.36
N SER A 94 1.89 9.21 8.10
CA SER A 94 2.50 10.51 7.89
C SER A 94 1.90 11.64 8.73
N THR A 95 1.06 11.31 9.73
CA THR A 95 0.50 12.30 10.66
C THR A 95 0.38 11.74 12.08
N LEU A 96 0.59 12.61 13.08
CA LEU A 96 0.41 12.26 14.48
C LEU A 96 -1.03 11.80 14.78
N ALA A 97 -2.00 12.41 14.12
CA ALA A 97 -3.40 12.06 14.31
C ALA A 97 -3.71 10.60 13.94
N VAL A 98 -3.17 10.13 12.83
CA VAL A 98 -3.27 8.72 12.42
C VAL A 98 -2.51 7.83 13.39
N TRP A 99 -1.27 8.23 13.76
CA TRP A 99 -0.44 7.48 14.70
C TRP A 99 -1.15 7.17 16.01
N GLN A 100 -1.77 8.17 16.61
CA GLN A 100 -2.52 8.03 17.87
C GLN A 100 -3.75 7.12 17.78
N ARG A 101 -4.20 6.80 16.57
CA ARG A 101 -5.38 5.95 16.33
C ARG A 101 -5.03 4.52 15.92
N LEU A 102 -3.74 4.21 15.76
CA LEU A 102 -3.32 2.89 15.28
C LEU A 102 -3.81 1.75 16.16
N ASP A 103 -3.77 1.89 17.49
CA ASP A 103 -4.23 0.85 18.42
C ASP A 103 -5.72 0.51 18.23
N ARG A 104 -6.52 1.49 17.82
CA ARG A 104 -7.94 1.29 17.51
C ARG A 104 -8.16 0.79 16.08
N TRP A 105 -7.41 1.32 15.12
CA TRP A 105 -7.64 1.04 13.71
C TRP A 105 -7.01 -0.27 13.23
N LEU A 106 -5.91 -0.72 13.80
CA LEU A 106 -5.29 -1.99 13.42
C LEU A 106 -6.22 -3.19 13.63
N PRO A 107 -6.86 -3.37 14.83
CA PRO A 107 -7.82 -4.46 15.00
C PRO A 107 -9.02 -4.37 14.04
N LEU A 108 -9.51 -3.16 13.75
CA LEU A 108 -10.59 -2.94 12.79
C LEU A 108 -10.16 -3.34 11.39
N LEU A 109 -9.02 -2.87 10.91
CA LEU A 109 -8.47 -3.19 9.59
C LEU A 109 -8.18 -4.68 9.45
N HIS A 110 -7.60 -5.32 10.46
CA HIS A 110 -7.36 -6.77 10.46
C HIS A 110 -8.66 -7.55 10.30
N ARG A 111 -9.71 -7.18 11.05
CA ARG A 111 -11.02 -7.80 10.93
C ARG A 111 -11.63 -7.60 9.55
N LEU A 112 -11.59 -6.39 9.01
CA LEU A 112 -12.16 -6.05 7.71
C LEU A 112 -11.42 -6.71 6.54
N CYS A 113 -10.08 -6.78 6.61
CA CYS A 113 -9.23 -7.33 5.55
C CYS A 113 -8.97 -8.84 5.68
N GLY A 114 -9.32 -9.47 6.81
CA GLY A 114 -8.99 -10.87 7.07
C GLY A 114 -7.49 -11.12 7.23
N THR A 115 -6.75 -10.16 7.78
CA THR A 115 -5.30 -10.21 7.98
C THR A 115 -4.94 -10.42 9.45
N LYS A 116 -3.68 -10.75 9.75
CA LYS A 116 -3.24 -11.08 11.12
C LYS A 116 -1.97 -10.36 11.54
N ARG A 117 -1.15 -9.94 10.60
CA ARG A 117 0.17 -9.34 10.84
C ARG A 117 0.22 -7.96 10.21
N HIS A 118 1.11 -7.11 10.68
CA HIS A 118 1.28 -5.78 10.11
C HIS A 118 2.73 -5.29 10.20
N VAL A 119 3.03 -4.30 9.38
CA VAL A 119 4.22 -3.47 9.44
C VAL A 119 3.78 -2.03 9.44
N VAL A 120 4.22 -1.24 10.40
CA VAL A 120 3.96 0.20 10.47
C VAL A 120 5.25 0.92 10.13
N GLN A 121 5.17 1.85 9.17
CA GLN A 121 6.30 2.64 8.70
C GLN A 121 5.98 4.13 8.85
N VAL A 122 6.95 4.89 9.27
CA VAL A 122 6.93 6.35 9.28
C VAL A 122 8.31 6.85 8.84
N ASP A 123 8.33 7.80 7.92
CA ASP A 123 9.58 8.45 7.51
C ASP A 123 10.19 9.23 8.69
N GLU A 124 11.51 9.15 8.89
CA GLU A 124 12.20 9.80 10.02
C GLU A 124 12.02 11.32 10.03
N GLY A 125 11.99 11.96 8.86
CA GLY A 125 11.77 13.39 8.75
C GLY A 125 10.34 13.76 9.13
N ILE A 126 9.37 12.96 8.70
CA ILE A 126 7.95 13.10 9.04
C ILE A 126 7.76 12.84 10.55
N ALA A 127 8.33 11.79 11.10
CA ALA A 127 8.24 11.46 12.51
C ALA A 127 8.68 12.64 13.39
N ARG A 128 9.83 13.25 13.06
CA ARG A 128 10.34 14.44 13.78
C ARG A 128 9.41 15.65 13.66
N MET A 129 8.88 15.93 12.46
CA MET A 129 7.99 17.08 12.24
C MET A 129 6.62 16.90 12.90
N GLU A 130 6.11 15.68 12.93
CA GLU A 130 4.79 15.38 13.50
C GLU A 130 4.84 15.09 15.00
N GLY A 131 6.02 14.89 15.58
CA GLY A 131 6.20 14.50 16.98
C GLY A 131 5.86 13.02 17.24
N ILE A 132 6.07 12.16 16.22
CA ILE A 132 5.85 10.73 16.31
C ILE A 132 7.13 10.06 16.83
N ARG A 133 6.99 9.14 17.77
CA ARG A 133 8.06 8.26 18.23
C ARG A 133 7.88 6.89 17.56
N ALA A 134 8.71 6.63 16.55
CA ALA A 134 8.60 5.43 15.71
C ALA A 134 8.83 4.13 16.52
N GLU A 135 9.57 4.20 17.63
CA GLU A 135 9.80 3.11 18.57
C GLU A 135 8.53 2.66 19.32
N ASP A 136 7.51 3.53 19.40
CA ASP A 136 6.23 3.22 20.04
C ASP A 136 5.22 2.60 19.02
N ALA A 137 5.68 2.16 17.84
CA ALA A 137 4.80 1.52 16.86
C ALA A 137 4.14 0.26 17.46
N PRO A 138 2.84 0.05 17.21
CA PRO A 138 2.19 -1.20 17.61
C PRO A 138 2.94 -2.41 17.05
N GLU A 139 3.23 -3.38 17.93
CA GLU A 139 3.94 -4.59 17.54
C GLU A 139 3.04 -5.55 16.77
N SER A 140 3.58 -6.12 15.68
CA SER A 140 2.91 -7.21 14.98
C SER A 140 2.90 -8.48 15.83
N PRO A 141 1.80 -9.26 15.83
CA PRO A 141 1.74 -10.54 16.55
C PRO A 141 2.82 -11.55 16.15
N ALA A 142 3.39 -11.39 14.95
CA ALA A 142 4.53 -12.19 14.50
C ALA A 142 5.40 -11.38 13.53
N PRO A 143 6.72 -11.66 13.47
CA PRO A 143 7.64 -10.97 12.58
C PRO A 143 7.22 -11.07 11.11
N VAL A 144 7.38 -9.97 10.36
CA VAL A 144 7.13 -9.90 8.93
C VAL A 144 8.44 -9.63 8.22
N ARG A 145 8.86 -10.56 7.36
CA ARG A 145 10.05 -10.38 6.52
C ARG A 145 9.73 -10.69 5.06
N LEU A 146 9.42 -11.94 4.77
CA LEU A 146 9.08 -12.41 3.43
C LEU A 146 7.62 -12.84 3.40
N VAL A 147 6.88 -12.38 2.39
CA VAL A 147 5.47 -12.72 2.19
C VAL A 147 5.26 -13.12 0.75
N LYS A 148 4.58 -14.23 0.53
CA LYS A 148 4.13 -14.64 -0.81
C LYS A 148 2.75 -14.08 -1.08
N ILE A 149 2.63 -13.40 -2.21
CA ILE A 149 1.37 -12.86 -2.73
C ILE A 149 1.01 -13.53 -4.04
N VAL A 150 -0.26 -13.45 -4.39
CA VAL A 150 -0.77 -13.92 -5.69
C VAL A 150 -1.46 -12.76 -6.40
N GLU A 151 -1.14 -12.58 -7.68
CA GLU A 151 -1.77 -11.61 -8.56
C GLU A 151 -2.02 -12.25 -9.93
N ASN A 152 -3.28 -12.35 -10.33
CA ASN A 152 -3.68 -12.98 -11.61
C ASN A 152 -3.06 -14.38 -11.82
N GLY A 153 -2.98 -15.19 -10.76
CA GLY A 153 -2.37 -16.53 -10.81
C GLY A 153 -0.84 -16.56 -10.75
N ILE A 154 -0.16 -15.42 -10.73
CA ILE A 154 1.29 -15.30 -10.57
C ILE A 154 1.62 -15.17 -9.08
N THR A 155 2.58 -15.94 -8.59
CA THR A 155 3.09 -15.82 -7.22
C THR A 155 4.31 -14.92 -7.19
N TYR A 156 4.31 -13.91 -6.33
CA TYR A 156 5.46 -13.07 -6.06
C TYR A 156 5.86 -13.17 -4.59
N GLU A 157 7.16 -13.09 -4.34
CA GLU A 157 7.73 -12.91 -3.00
C GLU A 157 8.00 -11.42 -2.77
N VAL A 158 7.55 -10.90 -1.64
CA VAL A 158 7.74 -9.52 -1.20
C VAL A 158 8.61 -9.52 0.04
N ASP A 159 9.72 -8.79 0.01
CA ASP A 159 10.66 -8.65 1.13
C ASP A 159 10.49 -7.27 1.79
N PHE A 160 9.92 -7.23 2.97
CA PHE A 160 9.70 -6.00 3.73
C PHE A 160 10.98 -5.41 4.33
N ALA A 161 12.06 -6.19 4.43
CA ALA A 161 13.36 -5.70 4.92
C ALA A 161 14.18 -4.99 3.85
N GLN A 162 13.89 -5.24 2.57
CA GLN A 162 14.69 -4.74 1.44
C GLN A 162 13.85 -4.02 0.36
N GLY A 163 12.52 -4.05 0.47
CA GLY A 163 11.63 -3.46 -0.52
C GLY A 163 11.59 -1.93 -0.45
N HIS A 164 11.50 -1.27 -1.62
CA HIS A 164 11.16 0.14 -1.71
C HIS A 164 9.68 0.35 -1.39
N LYS A 165 9.34 1.48 -0.75
CA LYS A 165 7.97 1.84 -0.36
C LYS A 165 7.33 0.74 0.51
N THR A 166 6.14 0.30 0.12
CA THR A 166 5.38 -0.75 0.83
C THR A 166 5.75 -2.18 0.42
N GLY A 167 6.75 -2.38 -0.48
CA GLY A 167 7.33 -3.69 -0.82
C GLY A 167 7.01 -4.23 -2.23
N PHE A 168 5.88 -3.85 -2.83
CA PHE A 168 5.46 -4.27 -4.17
C PHE A 168 4.58 -3.19 -4.82
N PHE A 169 4.66 -3.02 -6.13
CA PHE A 169 3.89 -2.03 -6.88
C PHE A 169 2.49 -2.56 -7.23
N CYS A 170 1.59 -2.58 -6.25
CA CYS A 170 0.21 -3.05 -6.43
C CYS A 170 -0.61 -2.21 -7.43
N ASP A 171 -0.24 -0.95 -7.63
CA ASP A 171 -0.84 -0.02 -8.60
C ASP A 171 -0.61 -0.42 -10.06
N GLN A 172 0.41 -1.24 -10.32
CA GLN A 172 0.76 -1.71 -11.66
C GLN A 172 0.02 -3.00 -12.08
N ARG A 173 -0.85 -3.57 -11.23
CA ARG A 173 -1.57 -4.83 -11.51
C ARG A 173 -2.30 -4.80 -12.85
N ASP A 174 -3.11 -3.80 -13.09
CA ASP A 174 -3.92 -3.70 -14.30
C ASP A 174 -3.05 -3.39 -15.52
N ASN A 175 -1.98 -2.62 -15.33
CA ASN A 175 -0.99 -2.35 -16.39
C ASN A 175 -0.22 -3.62 -16.77
N ARG A 176 0.17 -4.47 -15.80
CA ARG A 176 0.81 -5.77 -16.09
C ARG A 176 -0.12 -6.67 -16.89
N LEU A 177 -1.39 -6.75 -16.50
CA LEU A 177 -2.39 -7.55 -17.24
C LEU A 177 -2.62 -7.01 -18.65
N LYS A 178 -2.76 -5.69 -18.79
CA LYS A 178 -2.92 -5.03 -20.10
C LYS A 178 -1.70 -5.26 -20.99
N PHE A 179 -0.49 -5.09 -20.47
CA PHE A 179 0.75 -5.33 -21.20
C PHE A 179 0.85 -6.78 -21.67
N ALA A 180 0.55 -7.74 -20.81
CA ALA A 180 0.55 -9.16 -21.15
C ALA A 180 -0.35 -9.44 -22.38
N SER A 181 -1.48 -8.78 -22.51
CA SER A 181 -2.39 -8.96 -23.67
C SER A 181 -1.80 -8.54 -25.03
N LEU A 182 -0.68 -7.82 -25.02
CA LEU A 182 -0.07 -7.24 -26.25
C LEU A 182 1.17 -8.01 -26.73
N VAL A 183 1.70 -8.97 -25.98
CA VAL A 183 3.05 -9.51 -26.20
C VAL A 183 3.09 -10.99 -26.62
N LYS A 184 1.99 -11.54 -27.10
CA LYS A 184 1.91 -12.94 -27.51
C LYS A 184 2.93 -13.25 -28.65
N GLY A 185 3.83 -14.20 -28.36
CA GLY A 185 4.87 -14.62 -29.31
C GLY A 185 6.00 -13.59 -29.51
N ALA A 186 5.98 -12.44 -28.81
CA ALA A 186 6.98 -11.40 -28.97
C ALA A 186 8.25 -11.68 -28.15
N ALA A 187 9.36 -11.05 -28.56
CA ALA A 187 10.52 -10.82 -27.70
C ALA A 187 10.29 -9.53 -26.91
N VAL A 188 10.48 -9.59 -25.59
CA VAL A 188 10.22 -8.50 -24.65
C VAL A 188 11.49 -8.10 -23.93
N LEU A 189 11.79 -6.79 -23.90
CA LEU A 189 12.80 -6.17 -23.08
C LEU A 189 12.09 -5.31 -22.01
N ASP A 190 12.27 -5.65 -20.74
CA ASP A 190 11.71 -4.94 -19.57
C ASP A 190 12.84 -4.17 -18.88
N LEU A 191 12.92 -2.85 -19.13
CA LEU A 191 13.90 -1.97 -18.53
C LEU A 191 13.39 -1.43 -17.21
N CYS A 192 14.25 -1.40 -16.16
CA CYS A 192 13.90 -1.09 -14.78
C CYS A 192 12.87 -2.11 -14.24
N CYS A 193 13.17 -3.39 -14.46
CA CYS A 193 12.21 -4.49 -14.20
C CYS A 193 11.89 -4.72 -12.72
N TYR A 194 12.64 -4.10 -11.78
CA TYR A 194 12.48 -4.25 -10.33
C TYR A 194 12.42 -5.75 -9.95
N SER A 195 11.35 -6.18 -9.31
CA SER A 195 11.14 -7.58 -8.91
C SER A 195 10.60 -8.49 -10.03
N GLY A 196 10.64 -8.05 -11.29
CA GLY A 196 10.27 -8.82 -12.47
C GLY A 196 8.77 -8.89 -12.75
N GLY A 197 7.97 -7.96 -12.21
CA GLY A 197 6.51 -8.02 -12.32
C GLY A 197 5.99 -8.04 -13.75
N PHE A 198 6.44 -7.13 -14.61
CA PHE A 198 6.07 -7.10 -16.04
C PHE A 198 6.68 -8.26 -16.82
N SER A 199 7.95 -8.58 -16.57
CA SER A 199 8.64 -9.71 -17.21
C SER A 199 7.91 -11.03 -17.01
N ILE A 200 7.50 -11.34 -15.75
CA ILE A 200 6.82 -12.59 -15.42
C ILE A 200 5.39 -12.60 -16.01
N ALA A 201 4.67 -11.47 -15.91
CA ALA A 201 3.35 -11.33 -16.51
C ALA A 201 3.38 -11.52 -18.04
N ALA A 202 4.37 -10.94 -18.73
CA ALA A 202 4.57 -11.13 -20.15
C ALA A 202 4.74 -12.61 -20.52
N LYS A 203 5.51 -13.34 -19.71
CA LYS A 203 5.77 -14.77 -19.98
C LYS A 203 4.56 -15.64 -19.65
N MET A 204 3.96 -15.48 -18.45
CA MET A 204 2.91 -16.36 -17.96
C MET A 204 1.53 -16.07 -18.58
N LEU A 205 1.16 -14.81 -18.61
CA LEU A 205 -0.17 -14.38 -19.07
C LEU A 205 -0.15 -14.00 -20.54
N GLY A 206 0.97 -13.41 -21.01
CA GLY A 206 1.09 -12.90 -22.37
C GLY A 206 1.54 -13.95 -23.39
N GLY A 207 2.21 -15.01 -22.98
CA GLY A 207 2.81 -15.99 -23.90
C GLY A 207 3.94 -15.40 -24.74
N ALA A 208 4.73 -14.47 -24.19
CA ALA A 208 5.92 -13.94 -24.83
C ALA A 208 6.93 -15.06 -25.12
N ALA A 209 7.53 -15.06 -26.32
CA ALA A 209 8.51 -16.06 -26.73
C ALA A 209 9.79 -15.95 -25.92
N GLU A 210 10.32 -14.72 -25.81
CA GLU A 210 11.54 -14.40 -25.06
C GLU A 210 11.29 -13.20 -24.16
N VAL A 211 11.89 -13.21 -22.96
CA VAL A 211 11.80 -12.08 -22.02
C VAL A 211 13.16 -11.84 -21.39
N THR A 212 13.63 -10.61 -21.46
CA THR A 212 14.81 -10.12 -20.74
C THR A 212 14.40 -8.96 -19.82
N GLY A 213 14.64 -9.10 -18.52
CA GLY A 213 14.46 -8.04 -17.53
C GLY A 213 15.81 -7.45 -17.11
N VAL A 214 15.91 -6.13 -17.07
CA VAL A 214 17.14 -5.40 -16.72
C VAL A 214 16.87 -4.41 -15.59
N ASP A 215 17.74 -4.36 -14.59
CA ASP A 215 17.67 -3.36 -13.52
C ASP A 215 19.07 -3.04 -12.98
N LEU A 216 19.26 -1.80 -12.50
CA LEU A 216 20.49 -1.33 -11.84
C LEU A 216 20.62 -1.84 -10.38
N ASP A 217 19.52 -2.26 -9.75
CA ASP A 217 19.53 -2.75 -8.38
C ASP A 217 19.73 -4.28 -8.36
N GLU A 218 20.92 -4.70 -7.91
CA GLU A 218 21.26 -6.11 -7.77
C GLU A 218 20.28 -6.88 -6.89
N LYS A 219 19.73 -6.24 -5.83
CA LYS A 219 18.76 -6.87 -4.94
C LYS A 219 17.41 -7.08 -5.64
N ALA A 220 17.00 -6.11 -6.47
CA ALA A 220 15.80 -6.23 -7.30
C ALA A 220 15.94 -7.38 -8.30
N ILE A 221 17.09 -7.49 -8.97
CA ILE A 221 17.41 -8.61 -9.89
C ILE A 221 17.42 -9.96 -9.15
N ALA A 222 17.99 -10.03 -7.95
CA ALA A 222 17.95 -11.25 -7.15
C ALA A 222 16.50 -11.63 -6.79
N MET A 223 15.64 -10.67 -6.49
CA MET A 223 14.20 -10.88 -6.25
C MET A 223 13.48 -11.33 -7.53
N ALA A 224 13.75 -10.68 -8.67
CA ALA A 224 13.17 -11.04 -9.96
C ALA A 224 13.49 -12.49 -10.35
N LYS A 225 14.74 -12.92 -10.17
CA LYS A 225 15.17 -14.31 -10.38
C LYS A 225 14.41 -15.29 -9.48
N ARG A 226 14.24 -14.95 -8.17
CA ARG A 226 13.44 -15.78 -7.27
C ARG A 226 12.00 -15.87 -7.71
N ASN A 227 11.38 -14.75 -8.08
CA ASN A 227 10.00 -14.71 -8.56
C ASN A 227 9.81 -15.50 -9.88
N GLY A 228 10.76 -15.40 -10.80
CA GLY A 228 10.77 -16.23 -12.02
C GLY A 228 10.80 -17.73 -11.67
N ASN A 229 11.69 -18.14 -10.76
CA ASN A 229 11.84 -19.52 -10.33
C ASN A 229 10.60 -20.07 -9.60
N ILE A 230 9.97 -19.26 -8.71
CA ILE A 230 8.74 -19.65 -8.01
C ILE A 230 7.63 -20.00 -9.01
N ASN A 231 7.56 -19.26 -10.13
CA ASN A 231 6.59 -19.48 -11.20
C ASN A 231 7.09 -20.43 -12.30
N GLN A 232 8.23 -21.05 -12.13
CA GLN A 232 8.84 -21.98 -13.08
C GLN A 232 9.04 -21.37 -14.48
N GLN A 233 9.30 -20.05 -14.53
CA GLN A 233 9.52 -19.33 -15.78
C GLN A 233 11.00 -19.10 -16.04
N ARG A 234 11.42 -19.41 -17.30
CA ARG A 234 12.75 -19.09 -17.79
C ARG A 234 12.76 -17.68 -18.36
N ILE A 235 13.36 -16.74 -17.65
CA ILE A 235 13.48 -15.33 -17.99
C ILE A 235 14.92 -14.92 -17.72
N ASP A 236 15.52 -14.17 -18.63
CA ASP A 236 16.86 -13.63 -18.44
C ASP A 236 16.80 -12.33 -17.64
N PHE A 237 17.29 -12.36 -16.41
CA PHE A 237 17.40 -11.18 -15.54
C PHE A 237 18.85 -10.73 -15.43
N VAL A 238 19.12 -9.52 -15.88
CA VAL A 238 20.44 -8.91 -16.02
C VAL A 238 20.55 -7.70 -15.10
N HIS A 239 21.62 -7.67 -14.31
CA HIS A 239 22.04 -6.49 -13.56
C HIS A 239 22.95 -5.64 -14.46
N ALA A 240 22.55 -4.44 -14.85
CA ALA A 240 23.29 -3.54 -15.74
C ALA A 240 22.87 -2.08 -15.54
#